data_49a0c32eb198e403bb432758235f4ccd
#
_entry.id   49a0c32eb198e403bb432758235f4ccd
#
_cell.length_a   1.000
_cell.length_b   1.000
_cell.length_c   1.000
_cell.angle_alpha   90.00
_cell.angle_beta   90.00
_cell.angle_gamma   90.00
#
_symmetry.space_group_name_H-M   'P 1'
#
loop_
_entity.id
_entity.type
_entity.pdbx_description
1 polymer ?
#
loop_
_entity_poly.entity_id
_entity_poly.type
_entity_poly.pdbx_seq_one_letter_code
_entity_poly.pdbx_strand_id
1 'polypeptide(L)'
;KFKLAYQKANADYYIDFRIRSRFWMELLLNVFVFDISKMMFSIRNYKIHLHIPKFKCFYKAYNKAHAIVGPSRDIISKMKSIYPFQNLVYIPNFYSSNQQLTIPPKSIINTPYVLAVGRLDNSTKQFDKLIEAYSNTELVGDKVPLIIIGEGKDRVNLEEKIKQLRLEDLVHLEGFKKEVYTYMKFANFLVMSSYVEGFPNTLLESLVVGTPVISFDCPSGPSELIIDGENGLLVENQNFEALITAMDKMHTDQVFYKHCKSKTQSTIQAFSKETVMAEWIKLLTD
;
A
#
# COMPACT_ATOMS: atom_id res chain seq x y z
N LYS A 1 -5.24 22.08 -25.05
CA LYS A 1 -5.69 20.69 -25.18
C LYS A 1 -6.41 20.21 -23.90
N PHE A 2 -5.85 20.37 -22.69
CA PHE A 2 -6.44 19.89 -21.45
C PHE A 2 -7.80 20.56 -21.14
N LYS A 3 -7.90 21.91 -21.23
CA LYS A 3 -9.16 22.65 -21.05
C LYS A 3 -10.26 22.16 -22.01
N LEU A 4 -9.93 21.94 -23.27
CA LEU A 4 -10.88 21.43 -24.26
C LEU A 4 -11.36 20.01 -23.92
N ALA A 5 -10.46 19.14 -23.44
CA ALA A 5 -10.82 17.78 -23.01
C ALA A 5 -11.75 17.82 -21.79
N TYR A 6 -11.45 18.67 -20.80
CA TYR A 6 -12.28 18.88 -19.61
C TYR A 6 -13.69 19.37 -20.00
N GLN A 7 -13.77 20.40 -20.85
CA GLN A 7 -15.06 20.94 -21.31
C GLN A 7 -15.86 19.95 -22.16
N LYS A 8 -15.18 19.18 -23.03
CA LYS A 8 -15.81 18.17 -23.89
C LYS A 8 -16.36 16.98 -23.08
N ALA A 9 -15.72 16.63 -21.96
CA ALA A 9 -16.18 15.53 -21.12
C ALA A 9 -17.54 15.82 -20.46
N ASN A 10 -17.83 17.11 -20.17
CA ASN A 10 -19.10 17.58 -19.59
C ASN A 10 -19.66 16.66 -18.50
N ALA A 11 -18.82 16.22 -17.59
CA ALA A 11 -19.19 15.34 -16.50
C ALA A 11 -19.77 16.14 -15.32
N ASP A 12 -20.58 15.48 -14.49
CA ASP A 12 -21.09 16.08 -13.26
C ASP A 12 -19.98 16.27 -12.25
N TYR A 13 -19.06 15.31 -12.18
CA TYR A 13 -17.90 15.34 -11.27
C TYR A 13 -16.62 14.90 -11.98
N TYR A 14 -15.47 15.36 -11.43
CA TYR A 14 -14.13 15.00 -11.89
C TYR A 14 -13.25 14.61 -10.70
N ILE A 15 -12.55 13.48 -10.80
CA ILE A 15 -11.60 13.04 -9.78
C ILE A 15 -10.19 13.34 -10.23
N ASP A 16 -9.43 14.10 -9.43
CA ASP A 16 -8.04 14.44 -9.71
C ASP A 16 -7.08 13.61 -8.84
N PHE A 17 -6.38 12.67 -9.47
CA PHE A 17 -5.36 11.81 -8.85
C PHE A 17 -3.93 12.34 -8.98
N ARG A 18 -3.74 13.51 -9.56
CA ARG A 18 -2.40 14.04 -9.84
C ARG A 18 -1.64 14.42 -8.58
N ILE A 19 -0.29 14.46 -8.69
CA ILE A 19 0.58 15.19 -7.79
C ILE A 19 0.44 16.69 -8.10
N ARG A 20 0.12 17.52 -7.10
CA ARG A 20 -0.22 18.95 -7.23
C ARG A 20 0.82 19.86 -6.57
N SER A 21 2.10 19.53 -6.72
CA SER A 21 3.20 20.28 -6.11
C SER A 21 3.63 21.53 -6.90
N ARG A 22 3.20 21.68 -8.15
CA ARG A 22 3.59 22.78 -9.03
C ARG A 22 2.62 23.96 -8.91
N PHE A 23 3.01 24.97 -8.12
CA PHE A 23 2.19 26.15 -7.80
C PHE A 23 1.51 26.79 -9.03
N TRP A 24 2.28 27.20 -10.02
CA TRP A 24 1.72 27.93 -11.19
C TRP A 24 0.76 27.08 -12.01
N MET A 25 1.05 25.82 -12.16
CA MET A 25 0.16 24.92 -12.90
C MET A 25 -1.16 24.76 -12.15
N GLU A 26 -1.14 24.56 -10.85
CA GLU A 26 -2.35 24.43 -10.03
C GLU A 26 -3.15 25.73 -9.99
N LEU A 27 -2.49 26.88 -9.92
CA LEU A 27 -3.15 28.17 -9.98
C LEU A 27 -3.91 28.34 -11.31
N LEU A 28 -3.22 28.10 -12.44
CA LEU A 28 -3.84 28.22 -13.77
C LEU A 28 -5.01 27.24 -13.94
N LEU A 29 -4.87 26.00 -13.50
CA LEU A 29 -5.93 25.00 -13.61
C LEU A 29 -7.15 25.36 -12.76
N ASN A 30 -6.94 25.79 -11.52
CA ASN A 30 -8.03 26.12 -10.60
C ASN A 30 -8.75 27.42 -10.98
N VAL A 31 -8.06 28.37 -11.65
CA VAL A 31 -8.69 29.67 -12.04
C VAL A 31 -9.34 29.60 -13.41
N PHE A 32 -8.70 28.91 -14.39
CA PHE A 32 -9.09 29.03 -15.79
C PHE A 32 -9.65 27.75 -16.43
N VAL A 33 -9.55 26.61 -15.72
CA VAL A 33 -9.91 25.32 -16.32
C VAL A 33 -11.01 24.62 -15.54
N PHE A 34 -10.82 24.43 -14.23
CA PHE A 34 -11.72 23.63 -13.41
C PHE A 34 -12.91 24.43 -12.89
N ASP A 35 -14.08 23.83 -12.93
CA ASP A 35 -15.15 24.16 -12.01
C ASP A 35 -14.85 23.41 -10.68
N ILE A 36 -14.33 24.17 -9.71
CA ILE A 36 -13.85 23.57 -8.45
C ILE A 36 -14.98 22.86 -7.68
N SER A 37 -16.22 23.33 -7.81
CA SER A 37 -17.36 22.69 -7.14
C SER A 37 -17.63 21.27 -7.62
N LYS A 38 -17.20 20.93 -8.84
CA LYS A 38 -17.30 19.60 -9.44
C LYS A 38 -16.05 18.73 -9.21
N MET A 39 -15.02 19.27 -8.55
CA MET A 39 -13.76 18.55 -8.37
C MET A 39 -13.74 17.73 -7.10
N MET A 40 -13.23 16.52 -7.19
CA MET A 40 -12.78 15.68 -6.08
C MET A 40 -11.27 15.51 -6.14
N PHE A 41 -10.57 15.91 -5.10
CA PHE A 41 -9.12 15.80 -5.03
C PHE A 41 -8.71 14.56 -4.24
N SER A 42 -8.11 13.59 -4.90
CA SER A 42 -7.60 12.38 -4.24
C SER A 42 -6.20 12.60 -3.69
N ILE A 43 -5.99 12.23 -2.42
CA ILE A 43 -4.71 12.28 -1.71
C ILE A 43 -4.21 10.86 -1.55
N ARG A 44 -3.17 10.47 -2.27
CA ARG A 44 -2.72 9.08 -2.37
C ARG A 44 -1.40 8.78 -1.67
N ASN A 45 -0.91 9.73 -0.87
CA ASN A 45 0.36 9.57 -0.15
C ASN A 45 0.32 10.34 1.15
N TYR A 46 0.91 9.80 2.20
CA TYR A 46 1.04 10.45 3.50
C TYR A 46 1.90 11.73 3.47
N LYS A 47 2.73 11.90 2.44
CA LYS A 47 3.44 13.16 2.13
C LYS A 47 2.46 14.16 1.49
N ILE A 48 1.53 14.70 2.27
CA ILE A 48 0.39 15.52 1.80
C ILE A 48 0.82 16.71 0.96
N HIS A 49 2.00 17.29 1.23
CA HIS A 49 2.54 18.41 0.45
C HIS A 49 2.77 18.11 -1.04
N LEU A 50 2.78 16.83 -1.43
CA LEU A 50 2.81 16.43 -2.85
C LEU A 50 1.45 16.60 -3.54
N HIS A 51 0.37 16.63 -2.76
CA HIS A 51 -0.98 16.67 -3.27
C HIS A 51 -1.70 18.00 -3.00
N ILE A 52 -1.28 18.74 -1.97
CA ILE A 52 -1.87 20.03 -1.61
C ILE A 52 -0.77 21.09 -1.61
N PRO A 53 -0.90 22.14 -2.45
CA PRO A 53 0.05 23.26 -2.45
C PRO A 53 0.12 23.92 -1.07
N LYS A 54 1.34 24.28 -0.65
CA LYS A 54 1.60 24.89 0.68
C LYS A 54 0.99 26.27 0.90
N PHE A 55 0.53 26.93 -0.17
CA PHE A 55 0.07 28.31 -0.12
C PHE A 55 -1.40 28.43 0.32
N LYS A 56 -1.66 29.24 1.34
CA LYS A 56 -2.99 29.44 1.94
C LYS A 56 -4.08 29.87 0.94
N CYS A 57 -3.71 30.56 -0.15
CA CYS A 57 -4.67 30.98 -1.18
C CYS A 57 -5.41 29.78 -1.84
N PHE A 58 -4.78 28.61 -1.90
CA PHE A 58 -5.43 27.41 -2.41
C PHE A 58 -6.46 26.82 -1.44
N TYR A 59 -6.36 27.08 -0.13
CA TYR A 59 -7.26 26.48 0.85
C TYR A 59 -8.72 26.89 0.61
N LYS A 60 -8.96 28.13 0.20
CA LYS A 60 -10.31 28.59 -0.16
C LYS A 60 -10.86 27.85 -1.40
N ALA A 61 -10.02 27.57 -2.40
CA ALA A 61 -10.43 26.82 -3.57
C ALA A 61 -10.72 25.35 -3.20
N TYR A 62 -9.82 24.71 -2.45
CA TYR A 62 -10.01 23.32 -2.05
C TYR A 62 -11.23 23.11 -1.12
N ASN A 63 -11.57 24.10 -0.27
CA ASN A 63 -12.80 24.08 0.52
C ASN A 63 -14.08 24.22 -0.30
N LYS A 64 -13.99 24.72 -1.54
CA LYS A 64 -15.14 24.79 -2.47
C LYS A 64 -15.26 23.51 -3.33
N ALA A 65 -14.26 22.64 -3.29
CA ALA A 65 -14.32 21.39 -3.99
C ALA A 65 -15.43 20.50 -3.42
N HIS A 66 -16.01 19.65 -4.25
CA HIS A 66 -17.02 18.70 -3.81
C HIS A 66 -16.49 17.83 -2.67
N ALA A 67 -15.27 17.27 -2.84
CA ALA A 67 -14.61 16.51 -1.77
C ALA A 67 -13.09 16.52 -1.91
N ILE A 68 -12.41 16.26 -0.78
CA ILE A 68 -11.00 15.88 -0.72
C ILE A 68 -10.93 14.48 -0.13
N VAL A 69 -10.61 13.50 -0.96
CA VAL A 69 -10.70 12.08 -0.60
C VAL A 69 -9.32 11.56 -0.20
N GLY A 70 -9.24 10.94 0.98
CA GLY A 70 -8.06 10.23 1.47
C GLY A 70 -8.33 8.73 1.63
N PRO A 71 -7.39 7.86 1.22
CA PRO A 71 -7.57 6.41 1.26
C PRO A 71 -7.29 5.79 2.64
N SER A 72 -6.81 6.56 3.62
CA SER A 72 -6.58 6.09 4.98
C SER A 72 -7.04 7.11 6.01
N ARG A 73 -7.41 6.64 7.19
CA ARG A 73 -7.82 7.47 8.34
C ARG A 73 -6.68 8.38 8.80
N ASP A 74 -5.43 7.87 8.73
CA ASP A 74 -4.23 8.64 9.06
C ASP A 74 -4.03 9.85 8.14
N ILE A 75 -4.24 9.66 6.83
CA ILE A 75 -4.18 10.79 5.88
C ILE A 75 -5.25 11.82 6.23
N ILE A 76 -6.48 11.41 6.50
CA ILE A 76 -7.56 12.31 6.88
C ILE A 76 -7.24 13.03 8.20
N SER A 77 -6.79 12.31 9.22
CA SER A 77 -6.40 12.88 10.51
C SER A 77 -5.27 13.89 10.37
N LYS A 78 -4.23 13.54 9.61
CA LYS A 78 -3.11 14.45 9.33
C LYS A 78 -3.56 15.69 8.55
N MET A 79 -4.47 15.53 7.59
CA MET A 79 -5.00 16.68 6.85
C MET A 79 -5.81 17.62 7.77
N LYS A 80 -6.66 17.07 8.64
CA LYS A 80 -7.41 17.85 9.64
C LYS A 80 -6.50 18.64 10.57
N SER A 81 -5.34 18.10 10.93
CA SER A 81 -4.38 18.78 11.81
C SER A 81 -3.61 19.93 11.14
N ILE A 82 -3.48 19.91 9.81
CA ILE A 82 -2.67 20.88 9.05
C ILE A 82 -3.53 21.93 8.33
N TYR A 83 -4.70 21.53 7.84
CA TYR A 83 -5.52 22.34 6.95
C TYR A 83 -6.95 22.55 7.49
N PRO A 84 -7.55 23.73 7.29
CA PRO A 84 -8.92 24.01 7.72
C PRO A 84 -9.96 23.49 6.71
N PHE A 85 -9.78 22.28 6.20
CA PHE A 85 -10.72 21.69 5.25
C PHE A 85 -11.92 21.07 5.95
N GLN A 86 -13.12 21.33 5.42
CA GLN A 86 -14.39 20.83 5.95
C GLN A 86 -14.96 19.68 5.10
N ASN A 87 -14.48 19.51 3.89
CA ASN A 87 -14.93 18.55 2.89
C ASN A 87 -14.00 17.32 2.75
N LEU A 88 -13.37 16.92 3.85
CA LEU A 88 -12.50 15.75 3.91
C LEU A 88 -13.33 14.47 4.03
N VAL A 89 -13.12 13.53 3.12
CA VAL A 89 -13.84 12.26 3.08
C VAL A 89 -12.84 11.10 3.09
N TYR A 90 -13.10 10.11 3.93
CA TYR A 90 -12.38 8.85 3.95
C TYR A 90 -13.06 7.86 3.03
N ILE A 91 -12.38 7.43 1.96
CA ILE A 91 -12.80 6.32 1.10
C ILE A 91 -11.55 5.49 0.81
N PRO A 92 -11.44 4.26 1.35
CA PRO A 92 -10.26 3.42 1.17
C PRO A 92 -10.17 2.87 -0.26
N ASN A 93 -9.01 2.30 -0.58
CA ASN A 93 -8.92 1.47 -1.77
C ASN A 93 -9.71 0.17 -1.54
N PHE A 94 -10.17 -0.45 -2.63
CA PHE A 94 -10.91 -1.70 -2.59
C PHE A 94 -10.18 -2.81 -3.33
N TYR A 95 -10.53 -4.05 -3.02
CA TYR A 95 -10.15 -5.21 -3.80
C TYR A 95 -11.29 -5.70 -4.69
N SER A 96 -10.93 -6.33 -5.81
CA SER A 96 -11.87 -7.08 -6.64
C SER A 96 -11.75 -8.57 -6.33
N SER A 97 -12.86 -9.25 -6.16
CA SER A 97 -12.89 -10.70 -5.92
C SER A 97 -12.44 -11.54 -7.13
N ASN A 98 -12.43 -10.94 -8.33
CA ASN A 98 -12.10 -11.63 -9.58
C ASN A 98 -10.59 -11.59 -9.89
N GLN A 99 -9.75 -12.06 -8.96
CA GLN A 99 -8.32 -12.19 -9.23
C GLN A 99 -8.06 -13.44 -10.07
N GLN A 100 -7.52 -13.25 -11.27
CA GLN A 100 -7.08 -14.38 -12.10
C GLN A 100 -5.79 -14.97 -11.48
N LEU A 101 -5.95 -16.13 -10.85
CA LEU A 101 -4.81 -16.93 -10.42
C LEU A 101 -4.34 -17.76 -11.62
N THR A 102 -3.10 -17.62 -11.99
CA THR A 102 -2.45 -18.44 -13.03
C THR A 102 -1.80 -19.65 -12.38
N ILE A 103 -1.39 -20.62 -13.19
CA ILE A 103 -0.58 -21.75 -12.69
C ILE A 103 0.81 -21.19 -12.37
N PRO A 104 1.26 -21.26 -11.11
CA PRO A 104 2.58 -20.75 -10.74
C PRO A 104 3.70 -21.62 -11.31
N PRO A 105 4.91 -21.06 -11.47
CA PRO A 105 6.10 -21.86 -11.78
C PRO A 105 6.28 -23.01 -10.78
N LYS A 106 6.74 -24.18 -11.25
CA LYS A 106 6.92 -25.37 -10.37
C LYS A 106 7.83 -25.11 -9.17
N SER A 107 8.79 -24.19 -9.30
CA SER A 107 9.69 -23.76 -8.22
C SER A 107 8.97 -23.11 -7.04
N ILE A 108 7.79 -22.54 -7.25
CA ILE A 108 7.03 -21.80 -6.24
C ILE A 108 5.98 -22.70 -5.55
N ILE A 109 5.45 -23.71 -6.24
CA ILE A 109 4.35 -24.55 -5.73
C ILE A 109 4.80 -25.43 -4.55
N ASN A 110 6.04 -25.89 -4.57
CA ASN A 110 6.51 -26.98 -3.72
C ASN A 110 7.47 -26.52 -2.61
N THR A 111 7.81 -25.25 -2.56
CA THR A 111 8.76 -24.72 -1.56
C THR A 111 8.10 -23.59 -0.80
N PRO A 112 8.01 -23.68 0.55
CA PRO A 112 7.54 -22.59 1.35
C PRO A 112 8.46 -21.36 1.16
N TYR A 113 7.91 -20.16 1.11
CA TYR A 113 8.67 -18.92 1.00
C TYR A 113 7.96 -17.74 1.66
N VAL A 114 8.75 -16.72 2.03
CA VAL A 114 8.28 -15.42 2.46
C VAL A 114 8.26 -14.47 1.27
N LEU A 115 7.24 -13.65 1.18
CA LEU A 115 7.07 -12.71 0.06
C LEU A 115 7.16 -11.26 0.52
N ALA A 116 7.87 -10.44 -0.25
CA ALA A 116 7.80 -8.99 -0.17
C ALA A 116 7.51 -8.41 -1.57
N VAL A 117 6.64 -7.39 -1.63
CA VAL A 117 6.21 -6.81 -2.92
C VAL A 117 6.25 -5.30 -2.86
N GLY A 118 6.91 -4.69 -3.84
CA GLY A 118 6.95 -3.23 -3.94
C GLY A 118 8.00 -2.72 -4.89
N ARG A 119 7.99 -1.41 -5.11
CA ARG A 119 9.05 -0.75 -5.87
C ARG A 119 10.37 -0.86 -5.11
N LEU A 120 11.46 -1.21 -5.77
CA LEU A 120 12.79 -1.26 -5.18
C LEU A 120 13.29 0.18 -4.94
N ASP A 121 12.76 0.80 -3.89
CA ASP A 121 13.06 2.16 -3.42
C ASP A 121 13.25 2.10 -1.90
N ASN A 122 14.51 1.98 -1.45
CA ASN A 122 14.87 1.82 -0.05
C ASN A 122 14.49 3.03 0.82
N SER A 123 14.33 4.22 0.22
CA SER A 123 13.85 5.39 0.96
C SER A 123 12.39 5.26 1.46
N THR A 124 11.64 4.31 0.90
CA THR A 124 10.24 4.06 1.26
C THR A 124 10.01 2.62 1.68
N LYS A 125 10.46 1.63 0.90
CA LYS A 125 10.19 0.20 1.12
C LYS A 125 11.20 -0.49 2.02
N GLN A 126 12.41 0.06 2.18
CA GLN A 126 13.46 -0.42 3.08
C GLN A 126 13.80 -1.91 2.89
N PHE A 127 13.86 -2.37 1.63
CA PHE A 127 14.20 -3.77 1.35
C PHE A 127 15.62 -4.12 1.74
N ASP A 128 16.55 -3.16 1.75
CA ASP A 128 17.89 -3.32 2.28
C ASP A 128 17.88 -3.74 3.77
N LYS A 129 17.07 -3.08 4.57
CA LYS A 129 16.90 -3.41 5.99
C LYS A 129 16.07 -4.68 6.20
N LEU A 130 15.10 -4.95 5.31
CA LEU A 130 14.35 -6.20 5.35
C LEU A 130 15.26 -7.41 5.11
N ILE A 131 16.17 -7.33 4.13
CA ILE A 131 17.14 -8.39 3.84
C ILE A 131 18.07 -8.59 5.03
N GLU A 132 18.50 -7.51 5.69
CA GLU A 132 19.30 -7.58 6.91
C GLU A 132 18.51 -8.21 8.09
N ALA A 133 17.26 -7.81 8.29
CA ALA A 133 16.40 -8.44 9.30
C ALA A 133 16.19 -9.92 9.00
N TYR A 134 15.87 -10.28 7.75
CA TYR A 134 15.70 -11.66 7.31
C TYR A 134 16.96 -12.51 7.58
N SER A 135 18.18 -11.96 7.40
CA SER A 135 19.42 -12.70 7.67
C SER A 135 19.58 -13.16 9.13
N ASN A 136 18.81 -12.57 10.04
CA ASN A 136 18.83 -12.87 11.48
C ASN A 136 17.64 -13.73 11.94
N THR A 137 16.81 -14.25 11.01
CA THR A 137 15.64 -15.10 11.33
C THR A 137 15.97 -16.58 11.28
N GLU A 138 15.14 -17.41 11.93
CA GLU A 138 15.16 -18.88 11.82
C GLU A 138 14.89 -19.36 10.38
N LEU A 139 14.20 -18.54 9.54
CA LEU A 139 13.93 -18.84 8.15
C LEU A 139 15.19 -19.17 7.34
N VAL A 140 16.31 -18.49 7.63
CA VAL A 140 17.61 -18.75 7.00
C VAL A 140 18.13 -20.13 7.32
N GLY A 141 18.07 -20.52 8.61
CA GLY A 141 18.46 -21.86 9.08
C GLY A 141 17.64 -22.97 8.43
N ASP A 142 16.34 -22.75 8.28
CA ASP A 142 15.37 -23.66 7.68
C ASP A 142 15.33 -23.60 6.15
N LYS A 143 16.17 -22.77 5.54
CA LYS A 143 16.27 -22.55 4.08
C LYS A 143 14.95 -22.15 3.43
N VAL A 144 14.15 -21.34 4.11
CA VAL A 144 12.90 -20.76 3.57
C VAL A 144 13.20 -19.45 2.87
N PRO A 145 13.13 -19.36 1.55
CA PRO A 145 13.59 -18.18 0.82
C PRO A 145 12.70 -16.95 1.03
N LEU A 146 13.30 -15.77 0.92
CA LEU A 146 12.65 -14.47 0.76
C LEU A 146 12.59 -14.11 -0.72
N ILE A 147 11.39 -14.02 -1.26
CA ILE A 147 11.15 -13.57 -2.63
C ILE A 147 10.71 -12.10 -2.61
N ILE A 148 11.41 -11.24 -3.35
CA ILE A 148 11.09 -9.82 -3.48
C ILE A 148 10.64 -9.56 -4.91
N ILE A 149 9.38 -9.13 -5.07
CA ILE A 149 8.79 -8.81 -6.38
C ILE A 149 8.70 -7.31 -6.56
N GLY A 150 9.28 -6.81 -7.64
CA GLY A 150 9.26 -5.42 -8.03
C GLY A 150 10.51 -4.98 -8.76
N GLU A 151 10.48 -3.76 -9.26
CA GLU A 151 11.60 -3.10 -9.93
C GLU A 151 11.83 -1.72 -9.31
N GLY A 152 13.04 -1.18 -9.46
CA GLY A 152 13.36 0.16 -8.99
C GLY A 152 14.84 0.49 -8.99
N LYS A 153 15.12 1.73 -8.63
CA LYS A 153 16.47 2.34 -8.70
C LYS A 153 17.51 1.67 -7.79
N ASP A 154 17.06 0.99 -6.72
CA ASP A 154 17.96 0.42 -5.71
C ASP A 154 18.27 -1.07 -5.95
N ARG A 155 17.87 -1.63 -7.11
CA ARG A 155 18.11 -3.05 -7.44
C ARG A 155 19.57 -3.46 -7.26
N VAL A 156 20.52 -2.70 -7.83
CA VAL A 156 21.93 -3.01 -7.75
C VAL A 156 22.42 -3.01 -6.30
N ASN A 157 22.00 -2.04 -5.51
CA ASN A 157 22.38 -1.95 -4.09
C ASN A 157 21.83 -3.16 -3.28
N LEU A 158 20.63 -3.65 -3.65
CA LEU A 158 20.05 -4.84 -3.01
C LEU A 158 20.79 -6.12 -3.41
N GLU A 159 21.20 -6.27 -4.67
CA GLU A 159 22.01 -7.39 -5.14
C GLU A 159 23.39 -7.42 -4.43
N GLU A 160 24.02 -6.26 -4.23
CA GLU A 160 25.25 -6.14 -3.45
C GLU A 160 25.04 -6.51 -1.97
N LYS A 161 23.94 -6.06 -1.36
CA LYS A 161 23.59 -6.40 0.04
C LYS A 161 23.38 -7.91 0.22
N ILE A 162 22.68 -8.57 -0.72
CA ILE A 162 22.48 -10.03 -0.73
C ILE A 162 23.83 -10.76 -0.74
N LYS A 163 24.76 -10.35 -1.61
CA LYS A 163 26.11 -10.93 -1.68
C LYS A 163 26.94 -10.70 -0.40
N GLN A 164 26.88 -9.48 0.15
CA GLN A 164 27.57 -9.14 1.41
C GLN A 164 27.13 -10.05 2.57
N LEU A 165 25.84 -10.39 2.60
CA LEU A 165 25.24 -11.25 3.62
C LEU A 165 25.31 -12.75 3.27
N ARG A 166 25.83 -13.13 2.09
CA ARG A 166 25.91 -14.52 1.57
C ARG A 166 24.53 -15.20 1.51
N LEU A 167 23.55 -14.47 0.97
CA LEU A 167 22.15 -14.91 0.88
C LEU A 167 21.70 -15.16 -0.56
N GLU A 168 22.63 -15.35 -1.52
CA GLU A 168 22.32 -15.51 -2.95
C GLU A 168 21.40 -16.69 -3.23
N ASP A 169 21.48 -17.76 -2.44
CA ASP A 169 20.63 -18.95 -2.57
C ASP A 169 19.25 -18.78 -1.90
N LEU A 170 19.05 -17.75 -1.07
CA LEU A 170 17.87 -17.57 -0.23
C LEU A 170 17.07 -16.30 -0.52
N VAL A 171 17.69 -15.26 -1.06
CA VAL A 171 16.99 -14.00 -1.37
C VAL A 171 16.96 -13.77 -2.88
N HIS A 172 15.75 -13.72 -3.44
CA HIS A 172 15.54 -13.63 -4.87
C HIS A 172 14.82 -12.35 -5.26
N LEU A 173 15.47 -11.49 -6.08
CA LEU A 173 14.88 -10.31 -6.68
C LEU A 173 14.23 -10.69 -8.03
N GLU A 174 12.96 -11.06 -8.00
CA GLU A 174 12.21 -11.63 -9.12
C GLU A 174 11.80 -10.63 -10.21
N GLY A 175 12.06 -9.33 -9.99
CA GLY A 175 11.62 -8.31 -10.93
C GLY A 175 10.12 -8.07 -10.92
N PHE A 176 9.60 -7.38 -11.92
CA PHE A 176 8.16 -7.15 -12.06
C PHE A 176 7.44 -8.42 -12.52
N LYS A 177 6.37 -8.79 -11.83
CA LYS A 177 5.48 -9.90 -12.20
C LYS A 177 4.06 -9.39 -12.40
N LYS A 178 3.43 -9.78 -13.51
CA LYS A 178 2.00 -9.51 -13.73
C LYS A 178 1.12 -10.37 -12.82
N GLU A 179 1.57 -11.60 -12.55
CA GLU A 179 0.86 -12.62 -11.80
C GLU A 179 1.14 -12.54 -10.28
N VAL A 180 1.33 -11.34 -9.74
CA VAL A 180 1.71 -11.13 -8.33
C VAL A 180 0.75 -11.81 -7.35
N TYR A 181 -0.54 -11.88 -7.68
CA TYR A 181 -1.54 -12.57 -6.85
C TYR A 181 -1.26 -14.07 -6.72
N THR A 182 -0.71 -14.70 -7.76
CA THR A 182 -0.29 -16.08 -7.71
C THR A 182 0.86 -16.27 -6.72
N TYR A 183 1.87 -15.40 -6.76
CA TYR A 183 2.94 -15.41 -5.77
C TYR A 183 2.40 -15.16 -4.35
N MET A 184 1.49 -14.22 -4.16
CA MET A 184 0.87 -13.99 -2.86
C MET A 184 0.14 -15.23 -2.34
N LYS A 185 -0.65 -15.91 -3.18
CA LYS A 185 -1.45 -17.08 -2.81
C LYS A 185 -0.63 -18.26 -2.28
N PHE A 186 0.57 -18.46 -2.83
CA PHE A 186 1.44 -19.59 -2.49
C PHE A 186 2.51 -19.22 -1.44
N ALA A 187 2.65 -17.96 -1.07
CA ALA A 187 3.54 -17.55 0.01
C ALA A 187 3.04 -18.06 1.37
N ASN A 188 3.98 -18.35 2.27
CA ASN A 188 3.64 -18.61 3.66
C ASN A 188 3.01 -17.37 4.28
N PHE A 189 3.68 -16.23 4.15
CA PHE A 189 3.17 -14.92 4.55
C PHE A 189 3.85 -13.82 3.73
N LEU A 190 3.23 -12.64 3.70
CA LEU A 190 3.82 -11.46 3.11
C LEU A 190 4.37 -10.55 4.23
N VAL A 191 5.59 -10.03 4.03
CA VAL A 191 6.22 -9.06 4.93
C VAL A 191 6.37 -7.70 4.26
N MET A 192 6.03 -6.63 4.98
CA MET A 192 6.18 -5.25 4.52
C MET A 192 6.97 -4.43 5.53
N SER A 193 8.13 -3.92 5.10
CA SER A 193 9.06 -3.11 5.91
C SER A 193 9.01 -1.62 5.60
N SER A 194 7.92 -1.14 5.04
CA SER A 194 7.81 0.25 4.57
C SER A 194 7.95 1.27 5.70
N TYR A 195 8.66 2.37 5.42
CA TYR A 195 8.75 3.53 6.31
C TYR A 195 7.45 4.34 6.35
N VAL A 196 6.75 4.41 5.24
CA VAL A 196 5.50 5.17 5.08
C VAL A 196 4.73 4.66 3.86
N GLU A 197 3.40 4.65 3.94
CA GLU A 197 2.50 4.29 2.86
C GLU A 197 1.49 5.41 2.54
N GLY A 198 0.70 5.22 1.52
CA GLY A 198 -0.52 6.00 1.27
C GLY A 198 -1.76 5.18 1.64
N PHE A 199 -1.76 3.97 1.11
CA PHE A 199 -2.61 2.84 1.47
C PHE A 199 -1.90 1.56 0.96
N PRO A 200 -1.62 0.58 1.82
CA PRO A 200 -0.78 -0.55 1.46
C PRO A 200 -1.57 -1.64 0.72
N ASN A 201 -1.83 -1.42 -0.58
CA ASN A 201 -2.58 -2.38 -1.40
C ASN A 201 -2.00 -3.80 -1.35
N THR A 202 -0.67 -3.94 -1.27
CA THR A 202 -0.02 -5.26 -1.20
C THR A 202 -0.44 -6.07 0.01
N LEU A 203 -0.69 -5.42 1.16
CA LEU A 203 -1.25 -6.09 2.34
C LEU A 203 -2.69 -6.53 2.07
N LEU A 204 -3.54 -5.64 1.55
CA LEU A 204 -4.92 -5.95 1.21
C LEU A 204 -4.99 -7.11 0.20
N GLU A 205 -4.19 -7.04 -0.86
CA GLU A 205 -4.12 -8.06 -1.91
C GLU A 205 -3.67 -9.42 -1.37
N SER A 206 -2.70 -9.46 -0.45
CA SER A 206 -2.26 -10.69 0.21
C SER A 206 -3.36 -11.31 1.07
N LEU A 207 -4.05 -10.50 1.87
CA LEU A 207 -5.18 -10.95 2.71
C LEU A 207 -6.35 -11.50 1.86
N VAL A 208 -6.62 -10.88 0.70
CA VAL A 208 -7.67 -11.30 -0.25
C VAL A 208 -7.44 -12.72 -0.75
N VAL A 209 -6.20 -13.09 -1.06
CA VAL A 209 -5.87 -14.43 -1.56
C VAL A 209 -5.66 -15.46 -0.44
N GLY A 210 -5.84 -15.06 0.81
CA GLY A 210 -5.77 -15.95 1.96
C GLY A 210 -4.37 -16.12 2.55
N THR A 211 -3.48 -15.15 2.35
CA THR A 211 -2.11 -15.17 2.85
C THR A 211 -1.93 -14.15 3.96
N PRO A 212 -1.54 -14.58 5.19
CA PRO A 212 -1.35 -13.68 6.32
C PRO A 212 -0.20 -12.71 6.08
N VAL A 213 -0.18 -11.61 6.83
CA VAL A 213 0.75 -10.52 6.60
C VAL A 213 1.48 -10.11 7.87
N ILE A 214 2.70 -9.59 7.71
CA ILE A 214 3.47 -8.93 8.76
C ILE A 214 3.85 -7.55 8.26
N SER A 215 3.63 -6.51 9.06
CA SER A 215 3.99 -5.14 8.67
C SER A 215 4.36 -4.30 9.87
N PHE A 216 5.24 -3.33 9.67
CA PHE A 216 5.30 -2.19 10.58
C PHE A 216 3.97 -1.45 10.61
N ASP A 217 3.60 -0.95 11.80
CA ASP A 217 2.56 0.07 11.95
C ASP A 217 3.12 1.44 11.49
N CYS A 218 3.53 1.48 10.23
CA CYS A 218 4.03 2.70 9.64
C CYS A 218 2.86 3.65 9.31
N PRO A 219 3.12 4.96 9.25
CA PRO A 219 2.07 5.93 8.93
C PRO A 219 1.35 5.57 7.63
N SER A 220 0.03 5.50 7.76
CA SER A 220 -0.99 5.37 6.73
C SER A 220 -1.25 3.93 6.25
N GLY A 221 -2.18 3.29 6.96
CA GLY A 221 -2.96 2.17 6.47
C GLY A 221 -2.69 0.77 7.00
N PRO A 222 -1.48 0.37 7.45
CA PRO A 222 -1.29 -1.01 7.94
C PRO A 222 -2.25 -1.39 9.06
N SER A 223 -2.41 -0.55 10.08
CA SER A 223 -3.35 -0.74 11.20
C SER A 223 -4.84 -0.72 10.81
N GLU A 224 -5.17 -0.28 9.58
CA GLU A 224 -6.53 -0.38 9.06
C GLU A 224 -6.84 -1.76 8.45
N LEU A 225 -5.81 -2.49 8.03
CA LEU A 225 -5.91 -3.79 7.36
C LEU A 225 -5.53 -4.97 8.26
N ILE A 226 -4.56 -4.76 9.16
CA ILE A 226 -4.07 -5.81 10.05
C ILE A 226 -4.76 -5.68 11.39
N ILE A 227 -5.44 -6.75 11.79
CA ILE A 227 -5.88 -6.98 13.15
C ILE A 227 -4.81 -7.85 13.79
N ASP A 228 -4.00 -7.25 14.66
CA ASP A 228 -2.84 -7.90 15.25
C ASP A 228 -3.22 -9.22 15.95
N GLY A 229 -2.50 -10.28 15.62
CA GLY A 229 -2.75 -11.64 16.10
C GLY A 229 -3.91 -12.37 15.41
N GLU A 230 -4.74 -11.69 14.58
CA GLU A 230 -5.88 -12.31 13.89
C GLU A 230 -5.58 -12.67 12.44
N ASN A 231 -5.22 -11.70 11.61
CA ASN A 231 -4.92 -11.93 10.18
C ASN A 231 -3.46 -11.71 9.82
N GLY A 232 -2.63 -11.44 10.81
CA GLY A 232 -1.23 -11.14 10.69
C GLY A 232 -0.65 -10.54 11.95
N LEU A 233 0.53 -9.94 11.83
CA LEU A 233 1.22 -9.24 12.91
C LEU A 233 1.50 -7.79 12.55
N LEU A 234 1.11 -6.88 13.44
CA LEU A 234 1.38 -5.45 13.33
C LEU A 234 2.52 -5.09 14.28
N VAL A 235 3.66 -4.73 13.72
CA VAL A 235 4.91 -4.53 14.46
C VAL A 235 5.13 -3.04 14.69
N GLU A 236 5.68 -2.67 15.82
CA GLU A 236 6.08 -1.29 16.10
C GLU A 236 6.91 -0.70 14.96
N ASN A 237 6.55 0.51 14.53
CA ASN A 237 7.18 1.15 13.37
C ASN A 237 8.70 1.30 13.54
N GLN A 238 9.46 0.82 12.56
CA GLN A 238 10.93 0.83 12.52
C GLN A 238 11.63 -0.04 13.59
N ASN A 239 10.91 -0.90 14.29
CA ASN A 239 11.49 -1.88 15.21
C ASN A 239 11.82 -3.18 14.44
N PHE A 240 13.02 -3.25 13.88
CA PHE A 240 13.47 -4.40 13.10
C PHE A 240 13.67 -5.66 13.94
N GLU A 241 14.03 -5.56 15.21
CA GLU A 241 14.13 -6.70 16.13
C GLU A 241 12.74 -7.33 16.36
N ALA A 242 11.73 -6.51 16.55
CA ALA A 242 10.35 -7.00 16.65
C ALA A 242 9.86 -7.59 15.30
N LEU A 243 10.33 -7.09 14.16
CA LEU A 243 10.02 -7.65 12.85
C LEU A 243 10.63 -9.05 12.67
N ILE A 244 11.88 -9.26 13.13
CA ILE A 244 12.54 -10.57 13.15
C ILE A 244 11.71 -11.54 14.00
N THR A 245 11.38 -11.16 15.23
CA THR A 245 10.56 -11.97 16.15
C THR A 245 9.20 -12.33 15.55
N ALA A 246 8.57 -11.39 14.83
CA ALA A 246 7.28 -11.60 14.17
C ALA A 246 7.41 -12.61 13.01
N MET A 247 8.48 -12.52 12.22
CA MET A 247 8.75 -13.47 11.12
C MET A 247 9.00 -14.89 11.68
N ASP A 248 9.80 -15.01 12.73
CA ASP A 248 10.07 -16.30 13.38
C ASP A 248 8.81 -16.90 13.99
N LYS A 249 8.00 -16.10 14.68
CA LYS A 249 6.71 -16.55 15.22
C LYS A 249 5.77 -17.06 14.14
N MET A 250 5.64 -16.32 13.03
CA MET A 250 4.77 -16.73 11.93
C MET A 250 5.26 -18.00 11.24
N HIS A 251 6.58 -18.23 11.25
CA HIS A 251 7.19 -19.41 10.67
C HIS A 251 7.10 -20.64 11.58
N THR A 252 7.45 -20.50 12.85
CA THR A 252 7.63 -21.63 13.78
C THR A 252 6.35 -22.04 14.50
N ASP A 253 5.45 -21.09 14.81
CA ASP A 253 4.17 -21.38 15.47
C ASP A 253 3.07 -21.74 14.47
N GLN A 254 2.97 -23.03 14.13
CA GLN A 254 2.01 -23.52 13.15
C GLN A 254 0.55 -23.37 13.57
N VAL A 255 0.26 -23.31 14.88
CA VAL A 255 -1.11 -23.06 15.40
C VAL A 255 -1.49 -21.61 15.11
N PHE A 256 -0.60 -20.70 15.47
CA PHE A 256 -0.75 -19.28 15.22
C PHE A 256 -0.85 -18.96 13.71
N TYR A 257 0.04 -19.51 12.89
CA TYR A 257 0.00 -19.37 11.44
C TYR A 257 -1.35 -19.78 10.86
N LYS A 258 -1.85 -20.97 11.21
CA LYS A 258 -3.16 -21.48 10.71
C LYS A 258 -4.30 -20.60 11.20
N HIS A 259 -4.25 -20.10 12.43
CA HIS A 259 -5.23 -19.14 12.95
C HIS A 259 -5.24 -17.88 12.05
N CYS A 260 -4.11 -17.21 11.88
CA CYS A 260 -4.01 -16.00 11.06
C CYS A 260 -4.50 -16.27 9.62
N LYS A 261 -4.06 -17.37 9.01
CA LYS A 261 -4.47 -17.73 7.65
C LYS A 261 -5.98 -17.92 7.50
N SER A 262 -6.64 -18.48 8.50
CA SER A 262 -8.09 -18.68 8.48
C SER A 262 -8.90 -17.38 8.57
N LYS A 263 -8.30 -16.31 9.10
CA LYS A 263 -8.96 -15.03 9.35
C LYS A 263 -8.73 -13.97 8.26
N THR A 264 -7.77 -14.17 7.36
CA THR A 264 -7.36 -13.19 6.35
C THR A 264 -8.53 -12.54 5.61
N GLN A 265 -9.42 -13.35 5.03
CA GLN A 265 -10.50 -12.86 4.16
C GLN A 265 -11.68 -12.29 4.95
N SER A 266 -11.99 -12.83 6.13
CA SER A 266 -13.12 -12.36 6.95
C SER A 266 -12.87 -10.98 7.53
N THR A 267 -11.63 -10.61 7.78
CA THR A 267 -11.25 -9.34 8.42
C THR A 267 -11.24 -8.14 7.47
N ILE A 268 -11.27 -8.37 6.15
CA ILE A 268 -11.15 -7.31 5.15
C ILE A 268 -12.44 -7.00 4.37
N GLN A 269 -13.59 -7.49 4.83
CA GLN A 269 -14.87 -7.29 4.14
C GLN A 269 -15.25 -5.81 3.95
N ALA A 270 -14.83 -4.94 4.86
CA ALA A 270 -15.01 -3.48 4.75
C ALA A 270 -14.33 -2.86 3.52
N PHE A 271 -13.33 -3.56 2.94
CA PHE A 271 -12.60 -3.12 1.76
C PHE A 271 -13.06 -3.84 0.48
N SER A 272 -14.20 -4.53 0.51
CA SER A 272 -14.78 -5.12 -0.69
C SER A 272 -15.18 -4.03 -1.69
N LYS A 273 -15.19 -4.40 -2.98
CA LYS A 273 -15.62 -3.47 -4.04
C LYS A 273 -17.01 -2.93 -3.76
N GLU A 274 -17.92 -3.79 -3.36
CA GLU A 274 -19.33 -3.47 -3.09
C GLU A 274 -19.43 -2.42 -1.96
N THR A 275 -18.74 -2.64 -0.85
CA THR A 275 -18.76 -1.73 0.31
C THR A 275 -18.16 -0.36 -0.05
N VAL A 276 -16.99 -0.36 -0.67
CA VAL A 276 -16.30 0.91 -0.99
C VAL A 276 -17.01 1.68 -2.12
N MET A 277 -17.58 0.98 -3.09
CA MET A 277 -18.37 1.63 -4.15
C MET A 277 -19.65 2.27 -3.61
N ALA A 278 -20.28 1.70 -2.57
CA ALA A 278 -21.41 2.34 -1.91
C ALA A 278 -21.04 3.70 -1.31
N GLU A 279 -19.85 3.83 -0.70
CA GLU A 279 -19.33 5.13 -0.20
C GLU A 279 -19.10 6.14 -1.32
N TRP A 280 -18.55 5.69 -2.47
CA TRP A 280 -18.41 6.54 -3.65
C TRP A 280 -19.76 6.99 -4.20
N ILE A 281 -20.74 6.09 -4.33
CA ILE A 281 -22.08 6.43 -4.81
C ILE A 281 -22.72 7.45 -3.88
N LYS A 282 -22.66 7.23 -2.57
CA LYS A 282 -23.18 8.18 -1.58
C LYS A 282 -22.54 9.57 -1.76
N LEU A 283 -21.21 9.66 -1.90
CA LEU A 283 -20.52 10.92 -2.13
C LEU A 283 -20.93 11.63 -3.43
N LEU A 284 -21.39 10.88 -4.43
CA LEU A 284 -21.81 11.43 -5.74
C LEU A 284 -23.29 11.82 -5.78
N THR A 285 -24.11 11.35 -4.82
CA THR A 285 -25.56 11.59 -4.77
C THR A 285 -26.00 12.56 -3.68
N ASP A 286 -25.15 12.80 -2.66
CA ASP A 286 -25.32 13.83 -1.61
C ASP A 286 -24.84 15.20 -2.10
#